data_71835a6c2429238305ff8137430fc151
#
_entry.id   71835a6c2429238305ff8137430fc151
#
_cell.length_a   1.000
_cell.length_b   1.000
_cell.length_c   1.000
_cell.angle_alpha   90.00
_cell.angle_beta   90.00
_cell.angle_gamma   90.00
#
_symmetry.space_group_name_H-M   'P 1'
#
loop_
_entity.id
_entity.type
_entity.pdbx_description
1 polymer ?
#
loop_
_entity_poly.entity_id
_entity_poly.type
_entity_poly.pdbx_seq_one_letter_code
_entity_poly.pdbx_strand_id
1 'polypeptide(L)'
;KNKYNHHNQILIQKQTINVKSNGVLFTRTSDLGAPYYIINFEDGTDTDSVTKGLIGNTVKIFRKISHKDIPCKWKKLILSVKEIEQILGTDLLDIEFAITDKNIIIFQVRPLTTGKDLHISNIEKKISRLIEKNKKKYRMLSRSTKMDHNKLIFSDMTDWNPAEIIGNKPHNLDYSLYDYLIMKKSWLDGRLILGYQKIDTPILMRKFGNKPYVDVGVSFNSLIPQNCNKSI
;
A
#
# COMPACT_ATOMS: atom_id res chain seq x y z
N LYS A 1 9.04 -30.76 -35.44
CA LYS A 1 10.42 -30.61 -35.99
C LYS A 1 10.78 -29.11 -35.84
N ASN A 2 11.56 -28.77 -34.81
CA ASN A 2 12.10 -27.40 -34.68
C ASN A 2 13.08 -27.18 -35.83
N LYS A 3 12.76 -26.25 -36.73
CA LYS A 3 13.71 -25.81 -37.75
C LYS A 3 14.84 -25.03 -37.06
N TYR A 4 16.05 -25.50 -37.22
CA TYR A 4 17.25 -24.78 -36.81
C TYR A 4 17.27 -23.40 -37.52
N ASN A 5 17.35 -22.31 -36.72
CA ASN A 5 17.45 -20.97 -37.27
C ASN A 5 18.83 -20.40 -36.91
N HIS A 6 19.62 -20.04 -37.93
CA HIS A 6 20.97 -19.46 -37.78
C HIS A 6 20.97 -18.12 -36.96
N HIS A 7 19.84 -17.48 -36.79
CA HIS A 7 19.71 -16.25 -36.00
C HIS A 7 19.36 -16.51 -34.53
N ASN A 8 19.20 -17.78 -34.11
CA ASN A 8 18.99 -18.09 -32.71
C ASN A 8 20.24 -17.76 -31.90
N GLN A 9 20.05 -16.99 -30.85
CA GLN A 9 21.10 -16.59 -29.93
C GLN A 9 20.87 -17.22 -28.56
N ILE A 10 21.95 -17.49 -27.85
CA ILE A 10 21.94 -17.99 -26.49
C ILE A 10 22.63 -16.94 -25.61
N LEU A 11 21.95 -16.50 -24.60
CA LEU A 11 22.52 -15.62 -23.57
C LEU A 11 23.20 -16.51 -22.52
N ILE A 12 24.50 -16.30 -22.30
CA ILE A 12 25.27 -16.95 -21.24
C ILE A 12 25.71 -15.84 -20.27
N GLN A 13 25.29 -15.94 -19.01
CA GLN A 13 25.70 -15.01 -17.97
C GLN A 13 26.10 -15.75 -16.69
N LYS A 14 26.94 -15.12 -15.88
CA LYS A 14 27.34 -15.67 -14.59
C LYS A 14 26.12 -15.74 -13.66
N GLN A 15 25.95 -16.88 -12.98
CA GLN A 15 24.89 -17.03 -11.99
C GLN A 15 25.07 -16.02 -10.85
N THR A 16 23.99 -15.36 -10.48
CA THR A 16 23.97 -14.46 -9.32
C THR A 16 23.90 -15.28 -8.04
N ILE A 17 24.83 -15.05 -7.14
CA ILE A 17 24.91 -15.71 -5.83
C ILE A 17 24.61 -14.70 -4.70
N ASN A 18 24.28 -15.21 -3.51
CA ASN A 18 23.96 -14.40 -2.33
C ASN A 18 22.80 -13.43 -2.55
N VAL A 19 21.77 -13.88 -3.24
CA VAL A 19 20.53 -13.13 -3.42
C VAL A 19 19.78 -13.05 -2.10
N LYS A 20 19.41 -11.84 -1.70
CA LYS A 20 18.59 -11.55 -0.49
C LYS A 20 17.11 -11.43 -0.82
N SER A 21 16.82 -10.81 -1.95
CA SER A 21 15.47 -10.65 -2.49
C SER A 21 15.57 -10.64 -4.01
N ASN A 22 14.60 -11.20 -4.67
CA ASN A 22 14.45 -11.14 -6.12
C ASN A 22 12.98 -10.88 -6.48
N GLY A 23 12.73 -10.45 -7.69
CA GLY A 23 11.37 -10.20 -8.10
C GLY A 23 11.23 -9.42 -9.39
N VAL A 24 10.01 -8.91 -9.57
CA VAL A 24 9.62 -8.09 -10.71
C VAL A 24 9.10 -6.76 -10.23
N LEU A 25 9.57 -5.68 -10.85
CA LEU A 25 9.13 -4.32 -10.59
C LEU A 25 8.44 -3.76 -11.84
N PHE A 26 7.18 -3.37 -11.68
CA PHE A 26 6.48 -2.56 -12.68
C PHE A 26 6.59 -1.09 -12.31
N THR A 27 6.97 -0.25 -13.25
CA THR A 27 7.13 1.19 -13.01
C THR A 27 5.81 1.95 -12.92
N ARG A 28 4.71 1.34 -13.40
CA ARG A 28 3.32 1.78 -13.25
C ARG A 28 2.40 0.59 -13.05
N THR A 29 1.16 0.82 -12.65
CA THR A 29 0.17 -0.26 -12.62
C THR A 29 -0.21 -0.68 -14.04
N SER A 30 -0.36 -1.98 -14.28
CA SER A 30 -0.66 -2.53 -15.61
C SER A 30 -2.07 -2.22 -16.11
N ASP A 31 -3.01 -1.96 -15.21
CA ASP A 31 -4.43 -1.71 -15.51
C ASP A 31 -4.71 -0.26 -15.94
N LEU A 32 -4.26 0.71 -15.14
CA LEU A 32 -4.60 2.13 -15.28
C LEU A 32 -3.38 3.02 -15.53
N GLY A 33 -2.16 2.46 -15.57
CA GLY A 33 -0.93 3.26 -15.61
C GLY A 33 -0.76 4.18 -14.42
N ALA A 34 -1.38 3.83 -13.27
CA ALA A 34 -1.30 4.67 -12.09
C ALA A 34 0.15 4.80 -11.60
N PRO A 35 0.53 5.96 -11.02
CA PRO A 35 1.92 6.31 -10.72
C PRO A 35 2.45 5.62 -9.46
N TYR A 36 2.53 4.30 -9.51
CA TYR A 36 3.10 3.48 -8.44
C TYR A 36 4.13 2.51 -9.01
N TYR A 37 5.28 2.42 -8.36
CA TYR A 37 6.16 1.26 -8.50
C TYR A 37 5.50 0.09 -7.80
N ILE A 38 5.26 -1.01 -8.51
CA ILE A 38 4.71 -2.25 -7.97
C ILE A 38 5.86 -3.24 -7.90
N ILE A 39 6.25 -3.65 -6.71
CA ILE A 39 7.36 -4.58 -6.49
C ILE A 39 6.76 -5.88 -5.98
N ASN A 40 6.76 -6.89 -6.83
CA ASN A 40 6.45 -8.27 -6.45
C ASN A 40 7.76 -8.98 -6.17
N PHE A 41 7.94 -9.49 -4.96
CA PHE A 41 9.25 -10.01 -4.54
C PHE A 41 9.12 -11.17 -3.58
N GLU A 42 10.21 -11.92 -3.50
CA GLU A 42 10.45 -12.92 -2.47
C GLU A 42 11.77 -12.65 -1.78
N ASP A 43 11.83 -12.96 -0.49
CA ASP A 43 13.06 -12.94 0.30
C ASP A 43 13.61 -14.37 0.35
N GLY A 44 14.90 -14.53 0.03
CA GLY A 44 15.58 -15.81 0.01
C GLY A 44 16.42 -16.02 -1.25
N THR A 45 17.06 -17.18 -1.32
CA THR A 45 17.99 -17.56 -2.39
C THR A 45 17.32 -18.21 -3.60
N ASP A 46 16.04 -18.56 -3.50
CA ASP A 46 15.31 -19.27 -4.56
C ASP A 46 14.79 -18.27 -5.59
N THR A 47 15.42 -18.25 -6.75
CA THR A 47 15.14 -17.28 -7.84
C THR A 47 14.00 -17.71 -8.75
N ASP A 48 13.49 -18.95 -8.62
CA ASP A 48 12.54 -19.54 -9.57
C ASP A 48 11.06 -19.33 -9.20
N SER A 49 10.76 -18.95 -7.96
CA SER A 49 9.40 -18.93 -7.44
C SER A 49 8.56 -17.76 -7.94
N VAL A 50 9.15 -16.58 -8.10
CA VAL A 50 8.42 -15.37 -8.58
C VAL A 50 7.97 -15.53 -10.04
N THR A 51 8.79 -16.17 -10.87
CA THR A 51 8.44 -16.45 -12.28
C THR A 51 7.36 -17.52 -12.43
N LYS A 52 7.15 -18.36 -11.41
CA LYS A 52 6.11 -19.42 -11.40
C LYS A 52 4.73 -18.93 -10.91
N GLY A 53 4.58 -17.62 -10.59
CA GLY A 53 3.29 -17.05 -10.18
C GLY A 53 2.82 -17.51 -8.79
N LEU A 54 3.71 -18.04 -7.96
CA LEU A 54 3.44 -18.32 -6.56
C LEU A 54 3.26 -17.00 -5.79
N ILE A 55 2.43 -17.00 -4.75
CA ILE A 55 2.03 -15.80 -3.99
C ILE A 55 3.27 -15.20 -3.32
N GLY A 56 3.85 -14.18 -3.96
CA GLY A 56 4.93 -13.38 -3.41
C GLY A 56 4.41 -12.16 -2.65
N ASN A 57 5.29 -11.52 -1.91
CA ASN A 57 4.99 -10.25 -1.27
C ASN A 57 4.87 -9.13 -2.32
N THR A 58 3.92 -8.21 -2.12
CA THR A 58 3.75 -7.03 -3.00
C THR A 58 3.92 -5.75 -2.20
N VAL A 59 4.77 -4.87 -2.69
CA VAL A 59 4.92 -3.49 -2.17
C VAL A 59 4.56 -2.49 -3.26
N LYS A 60 3.77 -1.48 -2.89
CA LYS A 60 3.40 -0.36 -3.77
C LYS A 60 4.02 0.92 -3.26
N ILE A 61 4.83 1.58 -4.09
CA ILE A 61 5.51 2.82 -3.74
C ILE A 61 5.05 3.91 -4.71
N PHE A 62 4.49 5.00 -4.16
CA PHE A 62 4.05 6.13 -4.97
C PHE A 62 5.25 6.80 -5.65
N ARG A 63 5.21 7.01 -6.98
CA ARG A 63 6.35 7.53 -7.76
C ARG A 63 6.84 8.91 -7.31
N LYS A 64 5.93 9.77 -6.83
CA LYS A 64 6.24 11.12 -6.32
C LYS A 64 6.47 11.18 -4.80
N ILE A 65 6.70 10.03 -4.16
CA ILE A 65 7.07 10.00 -2.74
C ILE A 65 8.41 10.71 -2.53
N SER A 66 8.55 11.41 -1.41
CA SER A 66 9.85 11.95 -1.01
C SER A 66 10.90 10.85 -0.87
N HIS A 67 12.11 11.09 -1.34
CA HIS A 67 13.21 10.14 -1.21
C HIS A 67 13.48 9.68 0.24
N LYS A 68 13.16 10.54 1.23
CA LYS A 68 13.30 10.22 2.65
C LYS A 68 12.28 9.17 3.10
N ASP A 69 11.10 9.13 2.47
CA ASP A 69 9.98 8.28 2.84
C ASP A 69 9.99 6.93 2.10
N ILE A 70 10.93 6.72 1.18
CA ILE A 70 11.10 5.41 0.52
C ILE A 70 11.70 4.45 1.54
N PRO A 71 11.09 3.25 1.76
CA PRO A 71 11.64 2.25 2.66
C PRO A 71 13.07 1.87 2.29
N CYS A 72 13.96 1.78 3.28
CA CYS A 72 15.40 1.58 3.07
C CYS A 72 15.73 0.40 2.15
N LYS A 73 15.01 -0.71 2.29
CA LYS A 73 15.15 -1.91 1.46
C LYS A 73 15.06 -1.62 -0.04
N TRP A 74 14.13 -0.73 -0.43
CA TRP A 74 13.81 -0.46 -1.84
C TRP A 74 14.50 0.77 -2.42
N LYS A 75 15.19 1.53 -1.59
CA LYS A 75 15.75 2.83 -1.98
C LYS A 75 16.74 2.74 -3.13
N LYS A 76 17.69 1.81 -3.05
CA LYS A 76 18.68 1.59 -4.12
C LYS A 76 18.01 1.10 -5.39
N LEU A 77 17.07 0.14 -5.28
CA LEU A 77 16.33 -0.38 -6.43
C LEU A 77 15.56 0.73 -7.15
N ILE A 78 14.81 1.56 -6.43
CA ILE A 78 14.06 2.69 -7.03
C ILE A 78 14.98 3.71 -7.71
N LEU A 79 16.17 3.97 -7.17
CA LEU A 79 17.15 4.84 -7.80
C LEU A 79 17.66 4.26 -9.12
N SER A 80 18.04 2.97 -9.14
CA SER A 80 18.46 2.28 -10.37
C SER A 80 17.35 2.25 -11.42
N VAL A 81 16.11 2.03 -11.00
CA VAL A 81 14.95 2.05 -11.91
C VAL A 81 14.74 3.44 -12.51
N LYS A 82 14.86 4.52 -11.73
CA LYS A 82 14.75 5.88 -12.25
C LYS A 82 15.86 6.21 -13.28
N GLU A 83 17.06 5.71 -13.07
CA GLU A 83 18.15 5.84 -14.03
C GLU A 83 17.82 5.11 -15.35
N ILE A 84 17.30 3.88 -15.28
CA ILE A 84 16.84 3.11 -16.44
C ILE A 84 15.72 3.85 -17.18
N GLU A 85 14.74 4.40 -16.45
CA GLU A 85 13.66 5.23 -17.05
C GLU A 85 14.22 6.43 -17.82
N GLN A 86 15.24 7.10 -17.29
CA GLN A 86 15.91 8.23 -17.95
C GLN A 86 16.67 7.78 -19.21
N ILE A 87 17.40 6.67 -19.14
CA ILE A 87 18.15 6.13 -20.29
C ILE A 87 17.21 5.71 -21.41
N LEU A 88 16.08 5.06 -21.08
CA LEU A 88 15.13 4.54 -22.06
C LEU A 88 14.08 5.58 -22.50
N GLY A 89 13.99 6.73 -21.82
CA GLY A 89 13.02 7.79 -22.13
C GLY A 89 11.56 7.38 -21.87
N THR A 90 11.32 6.35 -21.07
CA THR A 90 9.97 5.84 -20.77
C THR A 90 9.84 5.41 -19.31
N ASP A 91 8.64 5.56 -18.75
CA ASP A 91 8.28 5.11 -17.41
C ASP A 91 7.21 4.00 -17.41
N LEU A 92 7.12 3.26 -18.51
CA LEU A 92 6.27 2.08 -18.69
C LEU A 92 7.16 0.85 -18.88
N LEU A 93 7.72 0.37 -17.78
CA LEU A 93 8.70 -0.72 -17.77
C LEU A 93 8.29 -1.84 -16.82
N ASP A 94 8.65 -3.06 -17.21
CA ASP A 94 8.64 -4.30 -16.47
C ASP A 94 10.10 -4.73 -16.29
N ILE A 95 10.56 -4.83 -15.03
CA ILE A 95 11.97 -4.97 -14.68
C ILE A 95 12.16 -6.18 -13.76
N GLU A 96 12.93 -7.18 -14.21
CA GLU A 96 13.35 -8.30 -13.37
C GLU A 96 14.64 -7.95 -12.64
N PHE A 97 14.65 -8.16 -11.32
CA PHE A 97 15.76 -7.74 -10.48
C PHE A 97 16.14 -8.76 -9.40
N ALA A 98 17.37 -8.65 -8.91
CA ALA A 98 17.81 -9.23 -7.64
C ALA A 98 18.53 -8.19 -6.78
N ILE A 99 18.40 -8.35 -5.47
CA ILE A 99 19.10 -7.57 -4.45
C ILE A 99 20.08 -8.50 -3.75
N THR A 100 21.34 -8.12 -3.72
CA THR A 100 22.39 -8.76 -2.93
C THR A 100 22.81 -7.82 -1.81
N ASP A 101 23.73 -8.24 -0.93
CA ASP A 101 24.27 -7.38 0.12
C ASP A 101 24.91 -6.09 -0.42
N LYS A 102 25.49 -6.16 -1.60
CA LYS A 102 26.28 -5.06 -2.17
C LYS A 102 25.56 -4.33 -3.29
N ASN A 103 24.88 -5.07 -4.17
CA ASN A 103 24.43 -4.58 -5.47
C ASN A 103 22.95 -4.85 -5.74
N ILE A 104 22.37 -4.02 -6.60
CA ILE A 104 21.15 -4.32 -7.33
C ILE A 104 21.57 -4.89 -8.70
N ILE A 105 20.98 -6.00 -9.07
CA ILE A 105 21.21 -6.66 -10.36
C ILE A 105 19.92 -6.61 -11.14
N ILE A 106 20.00 -6.12 -12.36
CA ILE A 106 18.88 -6.08 -13.30
C ILE A 106 19.10 -7.20 -14.31
N PHE A 107 18.16 -8.13 -14.37
CA PHE A 107 18.23 -9.26 -15.28
C PHE A 107 17.59 -8.97 -16.63
N GLN A 108 16.45 -8.27 -16.60
CA GLN A 108 15.69 -7.95 -17.78
C GLN A 108 14.92 -6.65 -17.62
N VAL A 109 14.81 -5.89 -18.69
CA VAL A 109 13.94 -4.71 -18.81
C VAL A 109 13.08 -4.89 -20.05
N ARG A 110 11.77 -4.79 -19.89
CA ARG A 110 10.79 -4.89 -20.97
C ARG A 110 9.83 -3.70 -20.94
N PRO A 111 9.26 -3.30 -22.07
CA PRO A 111 8.11 -2.40 -22.06
C PRO A 111 6.94 -3.04 -21.30
N LEU A 112 6.32 -2.28 -20.40
CA LEU A 112 5.11 -2.71 -19.72
C LEU A 112 3.94 -2.69 -20.71
N THR A 113 3.35 -3.87 -20.95
CA THR A 113 2.18 -3.98 -21.82
C THR A 113 0.94 -3.50 -21.06
N THR A 114 0.38 -2.40 -21.50
CA THR A 114 -0.86 -1.85 -20.95
C THR A 114 -1.98 -2.02 -21.97
N GLY A 115 -3.14 -2.49 -21.54
CA GLY A 115 -4.25 -2.86 -22.43
C GLY A 115 -5.06 -1.69 -23.03
N LYS A 116 -4.70 -0.41 -22.80
CA LYS A 116 -5.48 0.77 -23.24
C LYS A 116 -4.61 2.01 -23.38
N ASP A 117 -5.03 2.94 -24.24
CA ASP A 117 -4.47 4.31 -24.28
C ASP A 117 -4.69 5.00 -22.93
N LEU A 118 -3.61 5.15 -22.19
CA LEU A 118 -3.64 5.66 -20.84
C LEU A 118 -3.50 7.19 -20.84
N HIS A 119 -4.50 7.90 -20.34
CA HIS A 119 -4.40 9.33 -20.02
C HIS A 119 -3.59 9.55 -18.72
N ILE A 120 -2.32 9.13 -18.73
CA ILE A 120 -1.41 9.05 -17.56
C ILE A 120 -1.32 10.39 -16.82
N SER A 121 -1.20 11.50 -17.52
CA SER A 121 -1.05 12.83 -16.90
C SER A 121 -2.25 13.24 -16.03
N ASN A 122 -3.47 12.90 -16.44
CA ASN A 122 -4.69 13.23 -15.71
C ASN A 122 -4.84 12.34 -14.46
N ILE A 123 -4.50 11.06 -14.59
CA ILE A 123 -4.52 10.11 -13.46
C ILE A 123 -3.52 10.51 -12.39
N GLU A 124 -2.29 10.90 -12.78
CA GLU A 124 -1.26 11.37 -11.84
C GLU A 124 -1.69 12.60 -11.05
N LYS A 125 -2.22 13.62 -11.74
CA LYS A 125 -2.72 14.85 -11.09
C LYS A 125 -3.84 14.54 -10.10
N LYS A 126 -4.78 13.67 -10.49
CA LYS A 126 -5.91 13.26 -9.64
C LYS A 126 -5.44 12.52 -8.39
N ILE A 127 -4.55 11.54 -8.53
CA ILE A 127 -4.00 10.77 -7.41
C ILE A 127 -3.18 11.67 -6.49
N SER A 128 -2.30 12.52 -7.01
CA SER A 128 -1.51 13.45 -6.21
C SER A 128 -2.39 14.37 -5.36
N ARG A 129 -3.46 14.93 -5.94
CA ARG A 129 -4.44 15.75 -5.20
C ARG A 129 -5.16 14.98 -4.09
N LEU A 130 -5.53 13.72 -4.35
CA LEU A 130 -6.19 12.87 -3.35
C LEU A 130 -5.24 12.52 -2.20
N ILE A 131 -3.98 12.22 -2.49
CA ILE A 131 -2.96 11.96 -1.46
C ILE A 131 -2.76 13.18 -0.57
N GLU A 132 -2.57 14.37 -1.16
CA GLU A 132 -2.40 15.59 -0.37
C GLU A 132 -3.65 15.94 0.45
N LYS A 133 -4.84 15.74 -0.10
CA LYS A 133 -6.10 15.89 0.66
C LYS A 133 -6.16 14.97 1.87
N ASN A 134 -5.79 13.70 1.69
CA ASN A 134 -5.78 12.71 2.78
C ASN A 134 -4.68 13.01 3.82
N LYS A 135 -3.49 13.42 3.40
CA LYS A 135 -2.43 13.87 4.31
C LYS A 135 -2.86 15.07 5.15
N LYS A 136 -3.50 16.07 4.52
CA LYS A 136 -4.05 17.23 5.23
C LYS A 136 -5.09 16.81 6.26
N LYS A 137 -6.02 15.95 5.87
CA LYS A 137 -7.04 15.39 6.76
C LYS A 137 -6.42 14.67 7.96
N TYR A 138 -5.45 13.80 7.74
CA TYR A 138 -4.74 13.09 8.82
C TYR A 138 -4.03 14.05 9.77
N ARG A 139 -3.31 15.07 9.25
CA ARG A 139 -2.63 16.06 10.07
C ARG A 139 -3.59 16.90 10.92
N MET A 140 -4.77 17.23 10.39
CA MET A 140 -5.80 17.96 11.14
C MET A 140 -6.34 17.09 12.28
N LEU A 141 -6.61 15.82 12.05
CA LEU A 141 -7.05 14.89 13.08
C LEU A 141 -5.97 14.70 14.16
N SER A 142 -4.71 14.55 13.78
CA SER A 142 -3.59 14.39 14.72
C SER A 142 -3.40 15.60 15.64
N ARG A 143 -3.77 16.82 15.20
CA ARG A 143 -3.69 18.04 16.01
C ARG A 143 -4.87 18.23 16.94
N SER A 144 -6.01 17.65 16.63
CA SER A 144 -7.25 17.81 17.40
C SER A 144 -7.38 16.82 18.56
N THR A 145 -6.59 15.76 18.57
CA THR A 145 -6.59 14.76 19.64
C THR A 145 -5.74 15.24 20.81
N LYS A 146 -6.39 15.48 21.95
CA LYS A 146 -5.74 15.78 23.24
C LYS A 146 -5.07 14.56 23.89
N MET A 147 -4.99 13.45 23.17
CA MET A 147 -4.36 12.22 23.66
C MET A 147 -2.83 12.33 23.56
N ASP A 148 -2.16 12.05 24.65
CA ASP A 148 -0.71 12.04 24.81
C ASP A 148 0.03 11.01 23.93
N HIS A 149 -0.67 10.31 23.08
CA HIS A 149 -0.12 9.31 22.19
C HIS A 149 0.18 9.93 20.82
N ASN A 150 1.46 10.09 20.57
CA ASN A 150 2.08 10.78 19.43
C ASN A 150 1.70 10.27 18.01
N LYS A 151 0.79 9.29 17.86
CA LYS A 151 0.37 8.80 16.55
C LYS A 151 -1.07 8.31 16.55
N LEU A 152 -1.92 8.93 15.75
CA LEU A 152 -3.20 8.34 15.39
C LEU A 152 -2.96 7.12 14.50
N ILE A 153 -3.58 6.01 14.87
CA ILE A 153 -3.52 4.77 14.10
C ILE A 153 -4.92 4.49 13.56
N PHE A 154 -4.99 4.27 12.26
CA PHE A 154 -6.19 3.83 11.57
C PHE A 154 -5.94 2.44 10.98
N SER A 155 -6.89 1.54 11.19
CA SER A 155 -6.81 0.16 10.71
C SER A 155 -8.13 -0.28 10.08
N ASP A 156 -8.07 -1.25 9.19
CA ASP A 156 -9.22 -2.00 8.69
C ASP A 156 -9.36 -3.37 9.36
N MET A 157 -8.38 -3.74 10.20
CA MET A 157 -8.35 -4.98 10.97
C MET A 157 -8.35 -4.66 12.46
N THR A 158 -9.54 -4.45 13.01
CA THR A 158 -9.80 -4.28 14.45
C THR A 158 -10.90 -5.27 14.85
N ASP A 159 -11.40 -5.17 16.08
CA ASP A 159 -12.59 -5.88 16.53
C ASP A 159 -13.84 -5.54 15.69
N TRP A 160 -13.77 -4.51 14.89
CA TRP A 160 -14.82 -4.04 14.01
C TRP A 160 -14.27 -3.63 12.66
N ASN A 161 -14.62 -4.38 11.61
CA ASN A 161 -14.14 -4.10 10.25
C ASN A 161 -15.25 -3.59 9.33
N PRO A 162 -15.43 -2.26 9.19
CA PRO A 162 -16.47 -1.70 8.32
C PRO A 162 -16.33 -2.13 6.86
N ALA A 163 -15.09 -2.34 6.39
CA ALA A 163 -14.82 -2.69 5.01
C ALA A 163 -15.35 -4.09 4.63
N GLU A 164 -15.50 -5.00 5.58
CA GLU A 164 -16.12 -6.32 5.35
C GLU A 164 -17.64 -6.20 5.11
N ILE A 165 -18.29 -5.21 5.74
CA ILE A 165 -19.74 -5.06 5.69
C ILE A 165 -20.16 -4.18 4.52
N ILE A 166 -19.52 -3.01 4.35
CA ILE A 166 -19.89 -2.02 3.32
C ILE A 166 -18.89 -1.95 2.17
N GLY A 167 -17.86 -2.80 2.17
CA GLY A 167 -16.83 -2.90 1.14
C GLY A 167 -15.71 -1.87 1.23
N ASN A 168 -14.63 -2.15 0.50
CA ASN A 168 -13.44 -1.29 0.45
C ASN A 168 -13.64 0.01 -0.34
N LYS A 169 -14.75 0.14 -1.08
CA LYS A 169 -15.11 1.32 -1.89
C LYS A 169 -16.61 1.58 -1.79
N PRO A 170 -17.17 1.80 -0.60
CA PRO A 170 -18.59 1.94 -0.39
C PRO A 170 -19.13 3.17 -1.15
N HIS A 171 -20.38 3.07 -1.64
CA HIS A 171 -21.10 4.23 -2.11
C HIS A 171 -21.36 5.22 -0.96
N ASN A 172 -21.63 6.46 -1.28
CA ASN A 172 -21.80 7.49 -0.25
C ASN A 172 -23.00 7.19 0.66
N LEU A 173 -24.05 6.62 0.12
CA LEU A 173 -25.23 6.23 0.90
C LEU A 173 -24.88 5.10 1.88
N ASP A 174 -24.23 4.03 1.42
CA ASP A 174 -23.85 2.89 2.25
C ASP A 174 -22.96 3.35 3.42
N TYR A 175 -21.97 4.19 3.10
CA TYR A 175 -21.09 4.76 4.11
C TYR A 175 -21.84 5.60 5.13
N SER A 176 -22.73 6.51 4.68
CA SER A 176 -23.43 7.43 5.58
C SER A 176 -24.46 6.71 6.46
N LEU A 177 -25.15 5.73 5.89
CA LEU A 177 -26.14 4.91 6.61
C LEU A 177 -25.47 4.06 7.67
N TYR A 178 -24.40 3.36 7.31
CA TYR A 178 -23.62 2.54 8.23
C TYR A 178 -22.96 3.39 9.34
N ASP A 179 -22.39 4.55 8.99
CA ASP A 179 -21.82 5.49 9.95
C ASP A 179 -22.89 5.97 10.96
N TYR A 180 -24.08 6.30 10.48
CA TYR A 180 -25.15 6.79 11.34
C TYR A 180 -25.75 5.71 12.25
N LEU A 181 -26.15 4.57 11.66
CA LEU A 181 -26.86 3.51 12.39
C LEU A 181 -25.95 2.73 13.31
N ILE A 182 -24.75 2.42 12.86
CA ILE A 182 -23.84 1.50 13.54
C ILE A 182 -22.71 2.24 14.26
N MET A 183 -21.93 3.01 13.50
CA MET A 183 -20.64 3.52 13.99
C MET A 183 -20.75 4.73 14.92
N LYS A 184 -21.84 5.47 14.89
CA LYS A 184 -22.07 6.61 15.81
C LYS A 184 -22.87 6.26 17.04
N LYS A 185 -23.74 5.26 16.96
CA LYS A 185 -24.69 4.97 18.02
C LYS A 185 -24.61 3.54 18.53
N SER A 186 -24.99 2.56 17.72
CA SER A 186 -25.22 1.19 18.19
C SER A 186 -23.98 0.53 18.80
N TRP A 187 -22.79 0.77 18.24
CA TRP A 187 -21.56 0.20 18.80
C TRP A 187 -21.26 0.78 20.20
N LEU A 188 -21.49 2.09 20.39
CA LEU A 188 -21.25 2.78 21.68
C LEU A 188 -22.29 2.37 22.71
N ASP A 189 -23.57 2.33 22.34
CA ASP A 189 -24.64 1.87 23.19
C ASP A 189 -24.40 0.43 23.64
N GLY A 190 -23.98 -0.45 22.73
CA GLY A 190 -23.61 -1.83 23.05
C GLY A 190 -22.45 -1.93 24.04
N ARG A 191 -21.42 -1.09 23.90
CA ARG A 191 -20.30 -1.03 24.85
C ARG A 191 -20.78 -0.60 26.25
N LEU A 192 -21.63 0.41 26.33
CA LEU A 192 -22.20 0.88 27.61
C LEU A 192 -23.04 -0.20 28.30
N ILE A 193 -23.87 -0.92 27.54
CA ILE A 193 -24.68 -2.05 28.08
C ILE A 193 -23.77 -3.15 28.64
N LEU A 194 -22.62 -3.39 27.99
CA LEU A 194 -21.64 -4.39 28.44
C LEU A 194 -20.75 -3.92 29.60
N GLY A 195 -20.99 -2.71 30.16
CA GLY A 195 -20.27 -2.19 31.32
C GLY A 195 -18.94 -1.50 31.00
N TYR A 196 -18.71 -1.07 29.75
CA TYR A 196 -17.57 -0.26 29.38
C TYR A 196 -17.84 1.24 29.58
N GLN A 197 -16.76 2.04 29.70
CA GLN A 197 -16.89 3.47 29.95
C GLN A 197 -17.43 4.23 28.76
N LYS A 198 -18.09 5.38 29.04
CA LYS A 198 -18.49 6.34 28.01
C LYS A 198 -17.26 7.04 27.43
N ILE A 199 -17.23 7.21 26.10
CA ILE A 199 -16.18 7.93 25.40
C ILE A 199 -16.67 9.32 25.00
N ASP A 200 -15.87 10.36 25.26
CA ASP A 200 -16.23 11.74 24.98
C ASP A 200 -16.23 12.10 23.49
N THR A 201 -15.44 11.38 22.67
CA THR A 201 -15.34 11.61 21.22
C THR A 201 -15.61 10.32 20.42
N PRO A 202 -16.87 9.96 20.22
CA PRO A 202 -17.23 8.64 19.71
C PRO A 202 -17.15 8.50 18.18
N ILE A 203 -16.18 9.14 17.52
CA ILE A 203 -16.04 8.98 16.08
C ILE A 203 -15.11 7.83 15.79
N LEU A 204 -15.68 6.63 15.72
CA LEU A 204 -14.95 5.40 15.50
C LEU A 204 -14.49 5.24 14.06
N MET A 205 -15.32 5.63 13.07
CA MET A 205 -15.01 5.39 11.66
C MET A 205 -14.57 6.66 10.93
N ARG A 206 -13.53 6.53 10.12
CA ARG A 206 -13.02 7.58 9.24
C ARG A 206 -12.83 7.04 7.83
N LYS A 207 -12.89 7.91 6.83
CA LYS A 207 -12.72 7.56 5.42
C LYS A 207 -11.48 8.24 4.86
N PHE A 208 -10.55 7.44 4.33
CA PHE A 208 -9.39 7.91 3.59
C PHE A 208 -9.40 7.31 2.18
N GLY A 209 -9.18 8.14 1.19
CA GLY A 209 -9.49 7.76 -0.19
C GLY A 209 -10.98 7.48 -0.35
N ASN A 210 -11.38 6.28 -0.62
CA ASN A 210 -12.78 5.86 -0.55
C ASN A 210 -12.96 4.64 0.37
N LYS A 211 -11.95 4.33 1.17
CA LYS A 211 -11.96 3.19 2.09
C LYS A 211 -12.31 3.64 3.51
N PRO A 212 -13.21 2.93 4.21
CA PRO A 212 -13.45 3.12 5.64
C PRO A 212 -12.31 2.53 6.47
N TYR A 213 -11.98 3.21 7.57
CA TYR A 213 -11.00 2.78 8.55
C TYR A 213 -11.53 3.02 9.96
N VAL A 214 -11.14 2.18 10.89
CA VAL A 214 -11.41 2.35 12.31
C VAL A 214 -10.27 3.12 12.98
N ASP A 215 -10.63 4.07 13.85
CA ASP A 215 -9.70 4.72 14.76
C ASP A 215 -9.38 3.76 15.90
N VAL A 216 -8.15 3.23 15.90
CA VAL A 216 -7.71 2.20 16.85
C VAL A 216 -7.72 2.72 18.28
N GLY A 217 -7.34 3.98 18.51
CA GLY A 217 -7.37 4.60 19.83
C GLY A 217 -8.78 4.70 20.39
N VAL A 218 -9.74 5.12 19.56
CA VAL A 218 -11.16 5.18 19.94
C VAL A 218 -11.71 3.78 20.22
N SER A 219 -11.37 2.79 19.39
CA SER A 219 -11.78 1.40 19.59
C SER A 219 -11.27 0.85 20.93
N PHE A 220 -9.97 0.98 21.23
CA PHE A 220 -9.40 0.49 22.48
C PHE A 220 -9.95 1.22 23.72
N ASN A 221 -10.12 2.54 23.65
CA ASN A 221 -10.72 3.29 24.74
C ASN A 221 -12.16 2.85 25.05
N SER A 222 -12.88 2.37 24.04
CA SER A 222 -14.24 1.84 24.22
C SER A 222 -14.31 0.52 24.98
N LEU A 223 -13.18 -0.14 25.20
CA LEU A 223 -13.04 -1.41 25.90
C LEU A 223 -12.59 -1.25 27.36
N ILE A 224 -12.43 0.00 27.84
CA ILE A 224 -12.06 0.24 29.24
C ILE A 224 -13.31 0.04 30.11
N PRO A 225 -13.28 -0.83 31.14
CA PRO A 225 -14.40 -1.03 32.05
C PRO A 225 -14.78 0.26 32.82
N GLN A 226 -16.06 0.45 33.10
CA GLN A 226 -16.55 1.64 33.83
C GLN A 226 -15.89 1.79 35.22
N ASN A 227 -15.59 0.67 35.88
CA ASN A 227 -15.02 0.64 37.23
C ASN A 227 -13.48 0.59 37.25
N CYS A 228 -12.83 0.84 36.11
CA CYS A 228 -11.37 0.84 36.06
C CYS A 228 -10.83 2.12 36.71
N ASN A 229 -9.99 1.99 37.74
CA ASN A 229 -9.30 3.12 38.35
C ASN A 229 -8.35 3.75 37.34
N LYS A 230 -8.42 5.06 37.14
CA LYS A 230 -7.56 5.84 36.22
C LYS A 230 -6.10 5.96 36.69
N SER A 231 -5.69 5.20 37.70
CA SER A 231 -4.34 5.22 38.27
C SER A 231 -3.54 3.99 37.86
N ILE A 232 -3.36 3.80 36.54
CA ILE A 232 -2.29 2.96 35.99
C ILE A 232 -1.57 3.76 34.92
#